data_4812ed0bebb73788e7c1a4a44df280d1
#
_entry.id   4812ed0bebb73788e7c1a4a44df280d1
#
_cell.length_a   1.000
_cell.length_b   1.000
_cell.length_c   1.000
_cell.angle_alpha   90.00
_cell.angle_beta   90.00
_cell.angle_gamma   90.00
#
_symmetry.space_group_name_H-M   'P 1'
#
loop_
_entity.id
_entity.type
_entity.pdbx_description
1 polymer ?
#
loop_
_entity_poly.entity_id
_entity_poly.type
_entity_poly.pdbx_seq_one_letter_code
_entity_poly.pdbx_strand_id
1 'polypeptide(L)'
;TISSALLSMALHSKGIKARSFSASQIAIRTTSSYSKAKILDVDAKKILDVLENDTIPIITGFQGITEGGDITTLGRGGSDATAVAIAAQINANRCDIYTDVDGIFTTDPNIVSNAKKLDSITMEEMLELAGQGAKVVQTRAVEFANKYHVPVRVLSSFNDGSGTLISLKDESMENALVSGIASQKDQVKFTLHSVGDIPGTAFKILGPISEAEVEVDVIVQNVSIDGKTDFTFTVSNEDQETVKKILSVIKDEINYKELIINPDIAKVSLVGAGMRSQSG
;
A
#
# COMPACT_ATOMS: atom_id res chain seq x y z
N THR A 1 16.13 -14.70 2.13
CA THR A 1 16.78 -15.98 2.53
C THR A 1 18.06 -15.73 3.33
N ILE A 2 19.01 -14.94 2.84
CA ILE A 2 20.29 -14.67 3.53
C ILE A 2 20.04 -14.06 4.91
N SER A 3 19.25 -12.99 5.02
CA SER A 3 18.95 -12.31 6.28
C SER A 3 18.27 -13.25 7.30
N SER A 4 17.37 -14.13 6.85
CA SER A 4 16.70 -15.09 7.73
C SER A 4 17.69 -16.12 8.30
N ALA A 5 18.63 -16.59 7.48
CA ALA A 5 19.66 -17.51 7.92
C ALA A 5 20.63 -16.84 8.93
N LEU A 6 21.08 -15.62 8.62
CA LEU A 6 21.98 -14.84 9.50
C LEU A 6 21.30 -14.53 10.85
N LEU A 7 20.03 -14.17 10.85
CA LEU A 7 19.28 -13.92 12.09
C LEU A 7 19.16 -15.19 12.93
N SER A 8 18.88 -16.34 12.29
CA SER A 8 18.83 -17.63 13.01
C SER A 8 20.18 -17.96 13.66
N MET A 9 21.29 -17.75 12.94
CA MET A 9 22.66 -17.94 13.50
C MET A 9 22.94 -17.00 14.66
N ALA A 10 22.55 -15.72 14.54
CA ALA A 10 22.73 -14.74 15.59
C ALA A 10 21.92 -15.07 16.85
N LEU A 11 20.71 -15.60 16.72
CA LEU A 11 19.91 -16.07 17.83
C LEU A 11 20.55 -17.30 18.52
N HIS A 12 21.05 -18.26 17.73
CA HIS A 12 21.79 -19.41 18.28
C HIS A 12 23.02 -18.99 19.07
N SER A 13 23.77 -17.97 18.62
CA SER A 13 24.93 -17.47 19.35
C SER A 13 24.57 -16.86 20.72
N LYS A 14 23.30 -16.49 20.91
CA LYS A 14 22.72 -16.00 22.18
C LYS A 14 22.00 -17.10 22.97
N GLY A 15 22.12 -18.37 22.56
CA GLY A 15 21.48 -19.50 23.24
C GLY A 15 19.96 -19.63 22.94
N ILE A 16 19.43 -18.88 21.98
CA ILE A 16 18.02 -18.91 21.61
C ILE A 16 17.82 -19.91 20.49
N LYS A 17 16.91 -20.87 20.66
CA LYS A 17 16.55 -21.83 19.62
C LYS A 17 15.80 -21.11 18.50
N ALA A 18 16.34 -21.14 17.29
CA ALA A 18 15.73 -20.53 16.11
C ALA A 18 15.95 -21.41 14.88
N ARG A 19 15.04 -21.36 13.92
CA ARG A 19 15.15 -22.10 12.66
C ARG A 19 14.71 -21.25 11.50
N SER A 20 15.58 -21.12 10.50
CA SER A 20 15.26 -20.39 9.27
C SER A 20 14.49 -21.25 8.27
N PHE A 21 13.53 -20.61 7.59
CA PHE A 21 12.70 -21.23 6.53
C PHE A 21 12.64 -20.33 5.32
N SER A 22 12.74 -20.95 4.14
CA SER A 22 12.35 -20.31 2.89
C SER A 22 10.82 -20.30 2.74
N ALA A 23 10.30 -19.45 1.83
CA ALA A 23 8.87 -19.42 1.52
C ALA A 23 8.34 -20.78 1.04
N SER A 24 9.13 -21.53 0.29
CA SER A 24 8.80 -22.91 -0.16
C SER A 24 8.69 -23.91 0.98
N GLN A 25 9.52 -23.78 2.01
CA GLN A 25 9.49 -24.69 3.17
C GLN A 25 8.26 -24.47 4.06
N ILE A 26 7.71 -23.26 4.10
CA ILE A 26 6.46 -22.91 4.81
C ILE A 26 5.25 -22.99 3.88
N ALA A 27 5.46 -23.27 2.58
CA ALA A 27 4.41 -23.29 1.57
C ALA A 27 3.56 -22.01 1.53
N ILE A 28 4.21 -20.85 1.42
CA ILE A 28 3.52 -19.59 1.13
C ILE A 28 3.06 -19.65 -0.33
N ARG A 29 1.82 -20.11 -0.55
CA ARG A 29 1.27 -20.30 -1.89
C ARG A 29 0.82 -18.99 -2.50
N THR A 30 1.11 -18.78 -3.77
CA THR A 30 0.81 -17.56 -4.49
C THR A 30 0.26 -17.82 -5.88
N THR A 31 -0.31 -16.78 -6.50
CA THR A 31 -0.61 -16.77 -7.92
C THR A 31 0.68 -16.86 -8.76
N SER A 32 0.54 -17.16 -10.06
CA SER A 32 1.65 -17.26 -11.02
C SER A 32 2.13 -15.92 -11.60
N SER A 33 1.70 -14.78 -11.06
CA SER A 33 2.21 -13.46 -11.44
C SER A 33 3.58 -13.24 -10.81
N TYR A 34 4.64 -13.74 -11.40
CA TYR A 34 5.97 -13.93 -10.78
C TYR A 34 6.57 -12.73 -10.03
N SER A 35 6.34 -11.50 -10.49
CA SER A 35 6.89 -10.27 -9.88
C SER A 35 5.90 -9.50 -8.97
N LYS A 36 4.59 -9.78 -9.11
CA LYS A 36 3.50 -9.13 -8.35
C LYS A 36 2.51 -10.19 -7.83
N ALA A 37 3.01 -11.32 -7.34
CA ALA A 37 2.19 -12.44 -6.92
C ALA A 37 1.29 -12.09 -5.73
N LYS A 38 0.09 -12.69 -5.69
CA LYS A 38 -0.83 -12.57 -4.56
C LYS A 38 -0.74 -13.80 -3.68
N ILE A 39 -0.66 -13.62 -2.36
CA ILE A 39 -0.70 -14.71 -1.39
C ILE A 39 -2.10 -15.33 -1.43
N LEU A 40 -2.16 -16.63 -1.63
CA LEU A 40 -3.40 -17.42 -1.63
C LEU A 40 -3.58 -18.15 -0.31
N ASP A 41 -2.50 -18.71 0.23
CA ASP A 41 -2.50 -19.53 1.44
C ASP A 41 -1.12 -19.61 2.07
N VAL A 42 -1.06 -19.91 3.38
CA VAL A 42 0.17 -20.15 4.14
C VAL A 42 -0.04 -21.40 5.01
N ASP A 43 0.88 -22.34 4.95
CA ASP A 43 0.84 -23.53 5.81
C ASP A 43 1.21 -23.19 7.28
N ALA A 44 0.19 -22.83 8.06
CA ALA A 44 0.36 -22.49 9.47
C ALA A 44 0.84 -23.68 10.33
N LYS A 45 0.50 -24.92 9.96
CA LYS A 45 0.80 -26.10 10.77
C LYS A 45 2.29 -26.22 11.07
N LYS A 46 3.11 -26.08 10.04
CA LYS A 46 4.57 -26.19 10.18
C LYS A 46 5.16 -25.08 11.06
N ILE A 47 4.56 -23.88 11.05
CA ILE A 47 4.97 -22.76 11.90
C ILE A 47 4.62 -23.07 13.35
N LEU A 48 3.40 -23.53 13.59
CA LEU A 48 2.91 -23.89 14.93
C LEU A 48 3.71 -25.05 15.53
N ASP A 49 3.98 -26.11 14.76
CA ASP A 49 4.81 -27.24 15.18
C ASP A 49 6.21 -26.80 15.67
N VAL A 50 6.80 -25.79 15.03
CA VAL A 50 8.11 -25.25 15.43
C VAL A 50 8.00 -24.43 16.70
N LEU A 51 6.94 -23.63 16.84
CA LEU A 51 6.68 -22.83 18.05
C LEU A 51 6.38 -23.72 19.27
N GLU A 52 5.62 -24.79 19.11
CA GLU A 52 5.32 -25.77 20.19
C GLU A 52 6.58 -26.46 20.71
N ASN A 53 7.65 -26.55 19.91
CA ASN A 53 8.96 -27.06 20.30
C ASN A 53 9.90 -25.96 20.86
N ASP A 54 9.35 -24.86 21.34
CA ASP A 54 10.10 -23.74 21.92
C ASP A 54 11.21 -23.23 21.00
N THR A 55 10.92 -23.17 19.68
CA THR A 55 11.86 -22.74 18.65
C THR A 55 11.26 -21.58 17.87
N ILE A 56 12.02 -20.51 17.65
CA ILE A 56 11.58 -19.33 16.90
C ILE A 56 11.70 -19.61 15.39
N PRO A 57 10.60 -19.65 14.62
CA PRO A 57 10.65 -19.76 13.17
C PRO A 57 11.03 -18.41 12.55
N ILE A 58 12.12 -18.38 11.77
CA ILE A 58 12.59 -17.23 11.01
C ILE A 58 12.21 -17.43 9.55
N ILE A 59 11.16 -16.79 9.09
CA ILE A 59 10.59 -17.05 7.76
C ILE A 59 11.06 -15.97 6.77
N THR A 60 11.52 -16.40 5.59
CA THR A 60 11.85 -15.49 4.50
C THR A 60 10.57 -14.86 3.95
N GLY A 61 10.41 -13.56 4.12
CA GLY A 61 9.33 -12.78 3.50
C GLY A 61 9.61 -12.42 2.04
N PHE A 62 8.66 -11.68 1.41
CA PHE A 62 8.74 -11.20 0.02
C PHE A 62 8.61 -12.28 -1.06
N GLN A 63 8.70 -13.54 -0.72
CA GLN A 63 8.67 -14.67 -1.63
C GLN A 63 7.45 -15.55 -1.38
N GLY A 64 7.03 -16.24 -2.44
CA GLY A 64 6.06 -17.32 -2.39
C GLY A 64 6.40 -18.39 -3.40
N ILE A 65 5.51 -19.38 -3.53
CA ILE A 65 5.60 -20.45 -4.51
C ILE A 65 4.28 -20.60 -5.26
N THR A 66 4.36 -20.91 -6.54
CA THR A 66 3.20 -21.34 -7.33
C THR A 66 2.79 -22.76 -6.96
N GLU A 67 1.63 -23.19 -7.43
CA GLU A 67 1.21 -24.60 -7.33
C GLU A 67 2.22 -25.56 -8.01
N GLY A 68 2.87 -25.10 -9.08
CA GLY A 68 3.95 -25.84 -9.76
C GLY A 68 5.29 -25.85 -9.03
N GLY A 69 5.42 -25.15 -7.91
CA GLY A 69 6.65 -25.07 -7.10
C GLY A 69 7.64 -23.98 -7.52
N ASP A 70 7.30 -23.15 -8.50
CA ASP A 70 8.15 -22.03 -8.93
C ASP A 70 8.14 -20.91 -7.89
N ILE A 71 9.29 -20.27 -7.70
CA ILE A 71 9.43 -19.15 -6.78
C ILE A 71 8.82 -17.88 -7.41
N THR A 72 8.01 -17.19 -6.64
CA THR A 72 7.43 -15.89 -6.98
C THR A 72 7.88 -14.81 -6.02
N THR A 73 7.75 -13.54 -6.43
CA THR A 73 7.93 -12.39 -5.54
C THR A 73 6.62 -11.59 -5.44
N LEU A 74 6.41 -11.02 -4.26
CA LEU A 74 5.15 -10.33 -3.95
C LEU A 74 5.11 -8.87 -4.42
N GLY A 75 6.23 -8.36 -4.92
CA GLY A 75 6.37 -6.96 -5.27
C GLY A 75 6.56 -6.04 -4.06
N ARG A 76 6.38 -4.74 -4.25
CA ARG A 76 6.63 -3.73 -3.22
C ARG A 76 5.81 -4.02 -1.94
N GLY A 77 6.43 -3.89 -0.75
CA GLY A 77 5.81 -4.20 0.54
C GLY A 77 5.49 -5.69 0.77
N GLY A 78 6.09 -6.58 -0.04
CA GLY A 78 5.83 -8.00 0.06
C GLY A 78 6.26 -8.64 1.38
N SER A 79 7.27 -8.10 2.08
CA SER A 79 7.67 -8.56 3.43
C SER A 79 6.61 -8.23 4.47
N ASP A 80 6.03 -7.03 4.44
CA ASP A 80 4.97 -6.62 5.36
C ASP A 80 3.72 -7.49 5.13
N ALA A 81 3.33 -7.67 3.85
CA ALA A 81 2.22 -8.55 3.49
C ALA A 81 2.45 -10.00 3.93
N THR A 82 3.70 -10.50 3.84
CA THR A 82 4.05 -11.83 4.33
C THR A 82 3.91 -11.92 5.85
N ALA A 83 4.40 -10.92 6.59
CA ALA A 83 4.32 -10.91 8.05
C ALA A 83 2.86 -10.93 8.53
N VAL A 84 2.02 -10.06 7.95
CA VAL A 84 0.59 -10.01 8.28
C VAL A 84 -0.14 -11.29 7.89
N ALA A 85 0.15 -11.87 6.71
CA ALA A 85 -0.47 -13.14 6.29
C ALA A 85 -0.12 -14.30 7.24
N ILE A 86 1.13 -14.38 7.68
CA ILE A 86 1.56 -15.38 8.69
C ILE A 86 0.85 -15.11 10.01
N ALA A 87 0.83 -13.87 10.50
CA ALA A 87 0.16 -13.51 11.73
C ALA A 87 -1.33 -13.90 11.73
N ALA A 88 -2.01 -13.67 10.59
CA ALA A 88 -3.40 -14.08 10.39
C ALA A 88 -3.57 -15.61 10.49
N GLN A 89 -2.72 -16.36 9.83
CA GLN A 89 -2.83 -17.82 9.76
C GLN A 89 -2.54 -18.52 11.09
N ILE A 90 -1.65 -17.98 11.92
CA ILE A 90 -1.36 -18.52 13.24
C ILE A 90 -2.23 -17.90 14.35
N ASN A 91 -3.21 -17.05 14.00
CA ASN A 91 -4.02 -16.29 14.95
C ASN A 91 -3.17 -15.52 15.98
N ALA A 92 -2.14 -14.83 15.51
CA ALA A 92 -1.28 -14.03 16.36
C ALA A 92 -2.06 -12.87 17.01
N ASN A 93 -1.71 -12.52 18.22
CA ASN A 93 -2.33 -11.39 18.93
C ASN A 93 -2.07 -10.05 18.23
N ARG A 94 -0.94 -9.94 17.54
CA ARG A 94 -0.50 -8.73 16.83
C ARG A 94 0.65 -9.06 15.86
N CYS A 95 0.80 -8.23 14.84
CA CYS A 95 1.97 -8.22 13.95
C CYS A 95 2.78 -6.94 14.21
N ASP A 96 4.02 -7.06 14.66
CA ASP A 96 4.95 -5.94 14.84
C ASP A 96 5.81 -5.79 13.60
N ILE A 97 5.77 -4.61 12.95
CA ILE A 97 6.57 -4.25 11.78
C ILE A 97 7.67 -3.29 12.23
N TYR A 98 8.91 -3.75 12.16
CA TYR A 98 10.08 -2.94 12.45
C TYR A 98 10.61 -2.28 11.17
N THR A 99 10.76 -0.96 11.21
CA THR A 99 11.15 -0.14 10.07
C THR A 99 12.18 0.93 10.50
N ASP A 100 12.49 1.84 9.61
CA ASP A 100 13.44 2.95 9.82
C ASP A 100 12.80 4.22 10.44
N VAL A 101 11.51 4.18 10.73
CA VAL A 101 10.79 5.27 11.40
C VAL A 101 10.20 4.83 12.74
N ASP A 102 9.98 5.77 13.66
CA ASP A 102 9.53 5.50 15.04
C ASP A 102 8.04 5.13 15.15
N GLY A 103 7.32 5.13 14.04
CA GLY A 103 5.88 4.89 13.95
C GLY A 103 5.25 5.67 12.80
N ILE A 104 3.94 5.85 12.87
CA ILE A 104 3.16 6.65 11.93
C ILE A 104 3.03 8.06 12.48
N PHE A 105 3.24 9.05 11.62
CA PHE A 105 3.17 10.47 11.96
C PHE A 105 1.97 11.13 11.30
N THR A 106 1.54 12.25 11.86
CA THR A 106 0.47 13.08 11.29
C THR A 106 0.77 13.59 9.88
N THR A 107 2.05 13.65 9.51
CA THR A 107 2.55 13.89 8.14
C THR A 107 4.02 13.44 8.08
N ASP A 108 4.67 13.51 6.91
CA ASP A 108 6.07 13.15 6.75
C ASP A 108 6.98 14.08 7.59
N PRO A 109 7.69 13.57 8.62
CA PRO A 109 8.56 14.38 9.47
C PRO A 109 9.78 14.94 8.73
N ASN A 110 10.16 14.39 7.58
CA ASN A 110 11.23 14.93 6.74
C ASN A 110 10.78 16.19 5.97
N ILE A 111 9.47 16.37 5.79
CA ILE A 111 8.88 17.55 5.14
C ILE A 111 8.46 18.59 6.19
N VAL A 112 7.85 18.13 7.29
CA VAL A 112 7.27 18.98 8.32
C VAL A 112 7.89 18.61 9.67
N SER A 113 8.80 19.42 10.16
CA SER A 113 9.61 19.13 11.35
C SER A 113 8.81 19.04 12.66
N ASN A 114 7.59 19.58 12.71
CA ASN A 114 6.68 19.51 13.86
C ASN A 114 5.60 18.41 13.71
N ALA A 115 5.77 17.49 12.76
CA ALA A 115 4.90 16.32 12.64
C ALA A 115 4.91 15.53 13.95
N LYS A 116 3.72 15.12 14.41
CA LYS A 116 3.56 14.36 15.66
C LYS A 116 3.40 12.89 15.35
N LYS A 117 4.10 12.05 16.13
CA LYS A 117 3.87 10.61 16.09
C LYS A 117 2.49 10.29 16.68
N LEU A 118 1.75 9.41 16.03
CA LEU A 118 0.48 8.90 16.52
C LEU A 118 0.71 7.70 17.44
N ASP A 119 0.01 7.63 18.55
CA ASP A 119 0.04 6.45 19.42
C ASP A 119 -0.80 5.30 18.83
N SER A 120 -1.92 5.65 18.21
CA SER A 120 -2.80 4.72 17.49
C SER A 120 -3.44 5.38 16.27
N ILE A 121 -3.86 4.55 15.33
CA ILE A 121 -4.62 4.94 14.14
C ILE A 121 -5.55 3.77 13.76
N THR A 122 -6.72 4.07 13.19
CA THR A 122 -7.60 3.01 12.71
C THR A 122 -7.11 2.39 11.41
N MET A 123 -7.53 1.15 11.13
CA MET A 123 -7.22 0.49 9.84
C MET A 123 -7.74 1.29 8.65
N GLU A 124 -8.93 1.90 8.77
CA GLU A 124 -9.52 2.71 7.70
C GLU A 124 -8.69 3.96 7.42
N GLU A 125 -8.31 4.70 8.45
CA GLU A 125 -7.46 5.89 8.31
C GLU A 125 -6.07 5.54 7.77
N MET A 126 -5.50 4.41 8.20
CA MET A 126 -4.21 3.96 7.68
C MET A 126 -4.30 3.56 6.20
N LEU A 127 -5.39 2.90 5.78
CA LEU A 127 -5.64 2.59 4.36
C LEU A 127 -5.74 3.87 3.53
N GLU A 128 -6.47 4.85 4.01
CA GLU A 128 -6.58 6.16 3.37
C GLU A 128 -5.22 6.85 3.27
N LEU A 129 -4.46 6.93 4.37
CA LEU A 129 -3.12 7.53 4.37
C LEU A 129 -2.17 6.81 3.40
N ALA A 130 -2.15 5.49 3.41
CA ALA A 130 -1.31 4.69 2.53
C ALA A 130 -1.71 4.85 1.06
N GLY A 131 -3.01 4.88 0.76
CA GLY A 131 -3.55 5.13 -0.58
C GLY A 131 -3.27 6.56 -1.08
N GLN A 132 -3.17 7.52 -0.16
CA GLN A 132 -2.80 8.91 -0.49
C GLN A 132 -1.29 9.17 -0.51
N GLY A 133 -0.46 8.13 -0.39
CA GLY A 133 0.99 8.20 -0.58
C GLY A 133 1.85 8.20 0.68
N ALA A 134 1.30 7.95 1.86
CA ALA A 134 2.10 7.69 3.05
C ALA A 134 2.85 6.35 2.90
N LYS A 135 4.18 6.38 3.02
CA LYS A 135 5.06 5.25 2.64
C LYS A 135 5.48 4.36 3.82
N VAL A 136 4.89 4.50 5.00
CA VAL A 136 5.34 3.81 6.22
C VAL A 136 4.97 2.32 6.19
N VAL A 137 3.70 2.00 5.87
CA VAL A 137 3.23 0.63 5.68
C VAL A 137 2.55 0.53 4.32
N GLN A 138 2.83 -0.54 3.60
CA GLN A 138 2.24 -0.73 2.28
C GLN A 138 0.74 -1.01 2.38
N THR A 139 -0.05 -0.35 1.53
CA THR A 139 -1.53 -0.47 1.46
C THR A 139 -1.98 -1.92 1.50
N ARG A 140 -1.36 -2.78 0.71
CA ARG A 140 -1.68 -4.21 0.64
C ARG A 140 -1.52 -4.94 1.98
N ALA A 141 -0.54 -4.57 2.80
CA ALA A 141 -0.36 -5.17 4.14
C ALA A 141 -1.46 -4.73 5.09
N VAL A 142 -1.88 -3.45 5.00
CA VAL A 142 -2.99 -2.92 5.80
C VAL A 142 -4.33 -3.53 5.36
N GLU A 143 -4.57 -3.73 4.05
CA GLU A 143 -5.73 -4.45 3.52
C GLU A 143 -5.82 -5.87 4.07
N PHE A 144 -4.70 -6.60 4.08
CA PHE A 144 -4.62 -7.94 4.68
C PHE A 144 -4.93 -7.91 6.17
N ALA A 145 -4.31 -6.97 6.90
CA ALA A 145 -4.53 -6.80 8.33
C ALA A 145 -6.00 -6.50 8.64
N ASN A 146 -6.63 -5.62 7.87
CA ASN A 146 -8.05 -5.30 7.99
C ASN A 146 -8.94 -6.51 7.69
N LYS A 147 -8.69 -7.23 6.59
CA LYS A 147 -9.46 -8.40 6.17
C LYS A 147 -9.45 -9.53 7.21
N TYR A 148 -8.31 -9.77 7.84
CA TYR A 148 -8.11 -10.85 8.80
C TYR A 148 -8.12 -10.41 10.26
N HIS A 149 -8.43 -9.14 10.51
CA HIS A 149 -8.53 -8.55 11.85
C HIS A 149 -7.26 -8.69 12.69
N VAL A 150 -6.10 -8.58 12.06
CA VAL A 150 -4.81 -8.64 12.74
C VAL A 150 -4.37 -7.22 13.13
N PRO A 151 -4.25 -6.88 14.41
CA PRO A 151 -3.65 -5.62 14.83
C PRO A 151 -2.20 -5.54 14.34
N VAL A 152 -1.79 -4.39 13.81
CA VAL A 152 -0.42 -4.15 13.36
C VAL A 152 0.19 -3.04 14.20
N ARG A 153 1.42 -3.21 14.64
CA ARG A 153 2.16 -2.16 15.32
C ARG A 153 3.43 -1.83 14.55
N VAL A 154 3.64 -0.54 14.28
CA VAL A 154 4.83 -0.03 13.58
C VAL A 154 5.82 0.48 14.61
N LEU A 155 7.07 0.01 14.53
CA LEU A 155 8.15 0.26 15.47
C LEU A 155 9.44 0.62 14.75
N SER A 156 10.31 1.36 15.42
CA SER A 156 11.68 1.59 14.95
C SER A 156 12.55 0.34 15.12
N SER A 157 13.41 0.08 14.13
CA SER A 157 14.48 -0.91 14.24
C SER A 157 15.68 -0.37 15.01
N PHE A 158 15.75 0.93 15.28
CA PHE A 158 16.92 1.62 15.82
C PHE A 158 16.69 2.19 17.22
N ASN A 159 15.45 2.57 17.54
CA ASN A 159 15.10 3.25 18.79
C ASN A 159 14.09 2.44 19.58
N ASP A 160 14.23 2.42 20.90
CA ASP A 160 13.21 1.90 21.78
C ASP A 160 12.01 2.85 21.84
N GLY A 161 10.80 2.32 21.74
CA GLY A 161 9.57 3.13 21.80
C GLY A 161 8.32 2.29 21.66
N SER A 162 7.18 2.90 21.98
CA SER A 162 5.85 2.26 21.88
C SER A 162 5.41 1.98 20.45
N GLY A 163 5.98 2.72 19.48
CA GLY A 163 5.52 2.71 18.09
C GLY A 163 4.14 3.32 17.90
N THR A 164 3.47 2.92 16.83
CA THR A 164 2.07 3.27 16.53
C THR A 164 1.26 1.99 16.35
N LEU A 165 0.13 1.86 17.04
CA LEU A 165 -0.79 0.74 16.89
C LEU A 165 -1.81 1.05 15.79
N ILE A 166 -1.93 0.16 14.79
CA ILE A 166 -2.98 0.16 13.78
C ILE A 166 -4.01 -0.89 14.20
N SER A 167 -5.23 -0.48 14.51
CA SER A 167 -6.28 -1.37 15.02
C SER A 167 -7.63 -1.13 14.37
N LEU A 168 -8.54 -2.09 14.54
CA LEU A 168 -9.91 -1.99 14.01
C LEU A 168 -10.78 -1.02 14.84
N LYS A 169 -10.42 -0.81 16.09
CA LYS A 169 -11.18 0.03 17.02
C LYS A 169 -10.40 1.31 17.26
N ASP A 170 -11.12 2.40 17.21
CA ASP A 170 -10.65 3.63 17.78
C ASP A 170 -10.74 3.52 19.31
N GLU A 171 -9.59 3.54 19.97
CA GLU A 171 -9.51 3.50 21.44
C GLU A 171 -9.63 4.91 22.05
N SER A 172 -9.65 5.97 21.23
CA SER A 172 -9.82 7.33 21.68
C SER A 172 -11.31 7.70 21.80
N MET A 173 -11.71 8.25 22.93
CA MET A 173 -13.08 8.75 23.14
C MET A 173 -13.39 10.03 22.34
N GLU A 174 -12.36 10.76 21.91
CA GLU A 174 -12.47 11.97 21.10
C GLU A 174 -11.55 11.84 19.88
N ASN A 175 -12.15 11.62 18.72
CA ASN A 175 -11.41 11.54 17.47
C ASN A 175 -10.95 12.92 17.02
N ALA A 176 -9.67 13.05 16.70
CA ALA A 176 -9.19 14.21 15.97
C ALA A 176 -9.94 14.31 14.64
N LEU A 177 -10.38 15.51 14.28
CA LEU A 177 -11.05 15.75 12.99
C LEU A 177 -10.20 15.31 11.81
N VAL A 178 -8.89 15.52 11.90
CA VAL A 178 -7.86 15.13 10.94
C VAL A 178 -6.81 14.31 11.66
N SER A 179 -6.64 13.05 11.23
CA SER A 179 -5.65 12.12 11.78
C SER A 179 -4.30 12.27 11.09
N GLY A 180 -4.29 12.68 9.81
CA GLY A 180 -3.06 12.83 9.07
C GLY A 180 -3.19 13.59 7.76
N ILE A 181 -2.02 13.96 7.23
CA ILE A 181 -1.85 14.64 5.94
C ILE A 181 -0.84 13.85 5.12
N ALA A 182 -1.26 13.38 3.95
CA ALA A 182 -0.38 12.75 2.98
C ALA A 182 -0.06 13.70 1.83
N SER A 183 1.13 13.61 1.26
CA SER A 183 1.54 14.38 0.09
C SER A 183 2.25 13.51 -0.94
N GLN A 184 1.92 13.72 -2.21
CA GLN A 184 2.58 13.11 -3.36
C GLN A 184 3.07 14.21 -4.30
N LYS A 185 4.37 14.20 -4.63
CA LYS A 185 5.00 15.21 -5.48
C LYS A 185 5.19 14.76 -6.93
N ASP A 186 5.20 13.44 -7.17
CA ASP A 186 5.50 12.87 -8.49
C ASP A 186 4.22 12.63 -9.30
N GLN A 187 3.42 13.68 -9.48
CA GLN A 187 2.15 13.61 -10.18
C GLN A 187 2.13 14.49 -11.42
N VAL A 188 1.54 13.98 -12.49
CA VAL A 188 1.29 14.71 -13.73
C VAL A 188 -0.21 14.82 -13.97
N LYS A 189 -0.68 16.03 -14.20
CA LYS A 189 -2.07 16.30 -14.54
C LYS A 189 -2.23 16.39 -16.07
N PHE A 190 -3.14 15.58 -16.59
CA PHE A 190 -3.61 15.65 -17.96
C PHE A 190 -5.00 16.26 -17.98
N THR A 191 -5.21 17.24 -18.85
CA THR A 191 -6.53 17.83 -19.08
C THR A 191 -6.82 17.82 -20.59
N LEU A 192 -7.89 17.09 -20.95
CA LEU A 192 -8.44 17.10 -22.31
C LEU A 192 -9.57 18.12 -22.34
N HIS A 193 -9.38 19.21 -23.08
CA HIS A 193 -10.37 20.26 -23.22
C HIS A 193 -11.40 19.95 -24.31
N SER A 194 -12.67 20.31 -24.03
CA SER A 194 -13.78 20.22 -25.00
C SER A 194 -14.01 18.79 -25.52
N VAL A 195 -13.96 17.81 -24.67
CA VAL A 195 -14.34 16.43 -24.99
C VAL A 195 -15.87 16.33 -25.09
N GLY A 196 -16.40 15.53 -26.02
CA GLY A 196 -17.85 15.32 -26.12
C GLY A 196 -18.42 14.64 -24.87
N ASP A 197 -19.44 15.24 -24.24
CA ASP A 197 -20.11 14.68 -23.08
C ASP A 197 -21.17 13.66 -23.52
N ILE A 198 -20.69 12.50 -23.97
CA ILE A 198 -21.51 11.37 -24.41
C ILE A 198 -21.18 10.12 -23.59
N PRO A 199 -22.17 9.24 -23.34
CA PRO A 199 -21.94 8.00 -22.63
C PRO A 199 -20.80 7.18 -23.24
N GLY A 200 -19.87 6.73 -22.37
CA GLY A 200 -18.72 5.92 -22.78
C GLY A 200 -17.43 6.72 -23.06
N THR A 201 -17.44 8.04 -23.08
CA THR A 201 -16.24 8.86 -23.31
C THR A 201 -15.14 8.59 -22.28
N ALA A 202 -15.49 8.54 -21.00
CA ALA A 202 -14.52 8.21 -19.92
C ALA A 202 -13.89 6.84 -20.14
N PHE A 203 -14.66 5.83 -20.54
CA PHE A 203 -14.15 4.50 -20.86
C PHE A 203 -13.17 4.50 -22.03
N LYS A 204 -13.47 5.26 -23.09
CA LYS A 204 -12.58 5.41 -24.26
C LYS A 204 -11.25 6.07 -23.91
N ILE A 205 -11.24 6.97 -22.93
CA ILE A 205 -10.01 7.64 -22.44
C ILE A 205 -9.24 6.70 -21.51
N LEU A 206 -9.90 6.16 -20.49
CA LEU A 206 -9.26 5.42 -19.40
C LEU A 206 -9.01 3.94 -19.73
N GLY A 207 -9.79 3.34 -20.64
CA GLY A 207 -9.64 1.94 -21.03
C GLY A 207 -8.24 1.60 -21.54
N PRO A 208 -7.75 2.28 -22.60
CA PRO A 208 -6.39 2.05 -23.11
C PRO A 208 -5.28 2.36 -22.10
N ILE A 209 -5.50 3.31 -21.17
CA ILE A 209 -4.56 3.63 -20.08
C ILE A 209 -4.50 2.48 -19.10
N SER A 210 -5.66 1.93 -18.73
CA SER A 210 -5.76 0.76 -17.85
C SER A 210 -5.16 -0.51 -18.48
N GLU A 211 -5.36 -0.73 -19.78
CA GLU A 211 -4.75 -1.85 -20.53
C GLU A 211 -3.21 -1.77 -20.56
N ALA A 212 -2.67 -0.56 -20.48
CA ALA A 212 -1.24 -0.30 -20.35
C ALA A 212 -0.72 -0.45 -18.89
N GLU A 213 -1.57 -0.92 -17.96
CA GLU A 213 -1.27 -1.07 -16.52
C GLU A 213 -0.86 0.25 -15.82
N VAL A 214 -1.29 1.41 -16.36
CA VAL A 214 -1.07 2.72 -15.76
C VAL A 214 -2.14 3.00 -14.72
N GLU A 215 -1.69 3.37 -13.52
CA GLU A 215 -2.57 3.75 -12.41
C GLU A 215 -3.01 5.20 -12.54
N VAL A 216 -4.33 5.43 -12.58
CA VAL A 216 -4.94 6.76 -12.59
C VAL A 216 -5.46 7.07 -11.19
N ASP A 217 -5.05 8.22 -10.62
CA ASP A 217 -5.37 8.55 -9.23
C ASP A 217 -6.61 9.45 -9.13
N VAL A 218 -6.53 10.70 -9.58
CA VAL A 218 -7.65 11.66 -9.51
C VAL A 218 -8.30 11.78 -10.86
N ILE A 219 -9.64 11.67 -10.92
CA ILE A 219 -10.42 11.88 -12.15
C ILE A 219 -11.45 12.97 -11.85
N VAL A 220 -11.44 14.03 -12.67
CA VAL A 220 -12.41 15.13 -12.58
C VAL A 220 -13.02 15.36 -13.96
N GLN A 221 -14.35 15.32 -14.01
CA GLN A 221 -15.12 15.68 -15.19
C GLN A 221 -16.11 16.77 -14.81
N ASN A 222 -16.03 17.91 -15.50
CA ASN A 222 -16.95 19.02 -15.30
C ASN A 222 -18.12 18.92 -16.28
N VAL A 223 -19.32 19.24 -15.83
CA VAL A 223 -20.50 19.31 -16.71
C VAL A 223 -20.41 20.59 -17.55
N SER A 224 -20.51 20.47 -18.87
CA SER A 224 -20.49 21.58 -19.79
C SER A 224 -21.90 22.00 -20.19
N ILE A 225 -22.08 23.31 -20.50
CA ILE A 225 -23.34 23.88 -20.96
C ILE A 225 -23.63 23.50 -22.42
N ASP A 226 -22.59 23.23 -23.23
CA ASP A 226 -22.68 23.03 -24.68
C ASP A 226 -22.51 21.56 -25.14
N GLY A 227 -22.75 20.58 -24.23
CA GLY A 227 -22.55 19.15 -24.51
C GLY A 227 -21.07 18.75 -24.69
N LYS A 228 -20.16 19.59 -24.19
CA LYS A 228 -18.73 19.32 -24.10
C LYS A 228 -18.27 19.46 -22.66
N THR A 229 -17.29 18.68 -22.26
CA THR A 229 -16.72 18.67 -20.92
C THR A 229 -15.20 18.73 -20.98
N ASP A 230 -14.59 19.19 -19.91
CA ASP A 230 -13.16 19.02 -19.69
C ASP A 230 -12.94 17.76 -18.87
N PHE A 231 -12.10 16.87 -19.36
CA PHE A 231 -11.76 15.63 -18.69
C PHE A 231 -10.33 15.73 -18.15
N THR A 232 -10.20 15.72 -16.83
CA THR A 232 -8.91 15.86 -16.15
C THR A 232 -8.62 14.60 -15.35
N PHE A 233 -7.36 14.13 -15.40
CA PHE A 233 -6.91 13.04 -14.54
C PHE A 233 -5.43 13.19 -14.21
N THR A 234 -4.98 12.47 -13.18
CA THR A 234 -3.57 12.46 -12.77
C THR A 234 -3.00 11.05 -12.83
N VAL A 235 -1.71 10.97 -13.16
CA VAL A 235 -0.92 9.74 -13.18
C VAL A 235 0.45 9.99 -12.56
N SER A 236 1.20 8.95 -12.27
CA SER A 236 2.60 9.05 -11.88
C SER A 236 3.45 9.71 -12.98
N ASN A 237 4.47 10.46 -12.60
CA ASN A 237 5.41 11.06 -13.54
C ASN A 237 6.13 10.01 -14.42
N GLU A 238 6.35 8.81 -13.88
CA GLU A 238 6.95 7.69 -14.62
C GLU A 238 6.10 7.26 -15.82
N ASP A 239 4.78 7.42 -15.74
CA ASP A 239 3.82 7.00 -16.78
C ASP A 239 3.49 8.11 -17.80
N GLN A 240 4.03 9.32 -17.62
CA GLN A 240 3.72 10.49 -18.44
C GLN A 240 3.85 10.21 -19.94
N GLU A 241 4.96 9.66 -20.39
CA GLU A 241 5.22 9.44 -21.81
C GLU A 241 4.34 8.32 -22.40
N THR A 242 4.02 7.30 -21.58
CA THR A 242 3.10 6.23 -21.97
C THR A 242 1.70 6.79 -22.21
N VAL A 243 1.18 7.57 -21.27
CA VAL A 243 -0.15 8.20 -21.37
C VAL A 243 -0.22 9.16 -22.54
N LYS A 244 0.82 9.99 -22.76
CA LYS A 244 0.89 10.92 -23.88
C LYS A 244 0.81 10.21 -25.24
N LYS A 245 1.48 9.06 -25.39
CA LYS A 245 1.41 8.24 -26.59
C LYS A 245 -0.01 7.69 -26.80
N ILE A 246 -0.62 7.12 -25.75
CA ILE A 246 -1.98 6.59 -25.80
C ILE A 246 -2.97 7.69 -26.23
N LEU A 247 -2.94 8.85 -25.57
CA LEU A 247 -3.84 9.96 -25.90
C LEU A 247 -3.65 10.48 -27.33
N SER A 248 -2.44 10.42 -27.87
CA SER A 248 -2.19 10.80 -29.27
C SER A 248 -2.83 9.83 -30.27
N VAL A 249 -2.89 8.52 -29.94
CA VAL A 249 -3.51 7.49 -30.79
C VAL A 249 -5.03 7.63 -30.82
N ILE A 250 -5.65 7.89 -29.67
CA ILE A 250 -7.11 7.97 -29.55
C ILE A 250 -7.68 9.37 -29.82
N LYS A 251 -6.83 10.32 -30.21
CA LYS A 251 -7.20 11.73 -30.43
C LYS A 251 -8.39 11.91 -31.35
N ASP A 252 -8.38 11.25 -32.51
CA ASP A 252 -9.42 11.38 -33.52
C ASP A 252 -10.75 10.74 -33.07
N GLU A 253 -10.69 9.71 -32.24
CA GLU A 253 -11.88 9.04 -31.70
C GLU A 253 -12.57 9.87 -30.62
N ILE A 254 -11.80 10.53 -29.74
CA ILE A 254 -12.31 11.31 -28.60
C ILE A 254 -12.63 12.74 -29.02
N ASN A 255 -11.94 13.23 -30.07
CA ASN A 255 -12.12 14.56 -30.64
C ASN A 255 -12.04 15.71 -29.62
N TYR A 256 -10.99 15.67 -28.76
CA TYR A 256 -10.70 16.79 -27.86
C TYR A 256 -10.03 17.96 -28.61
N LYS A 257 -10.32 19.19 -28.17
CA LYS A 257 -9.78 20.40 -28.78
C LYS A 257 -8.30 20.60 -28.46
N GLU A 258 -7.92 20.37 -27.23
CA GLU A 258 -6.57 20.64 -26.69
C GLU A 258 -6.22 19.64 -25.58
N LEU A 259 -4.95 19.26 -25.51
CA LEU A 259 -4.38 18.47 -24.43
C LEU A 259 -3.38 19.33 -23.65
N ILE A 260 -3.66 19.59 -22.38
CA ILE A 260 -2.76 20.29 -21.47
C ILE A 260 -2.14 19.27 -20.52
N ILE A 261 -0.81 19.28 -20.43
CA ILE A 261 -0.04 18.43 -19.54
C ILE A 261 0.69 19.33 -18.56
N ASN A 262 0.47 19.09 -17.26
CA ASN A 262 1.14 19.81 -16.20
C ASN A 262 1.90 18.80 -15.30
N PRO A 263 3.24 18.68 -15.46
CA PRO A 263 4.05 17.70 -14.71
C PRO A 263 4.44 18.19 -13.31
N ASP A 264 4.30 19.48 -13.01
CA ASP A 264 4.81 20.10 -11.77
C ASP A 264 3.66 20.31 -10.78
N ILE A 265 2.94 19.25 -10.44
CA ILE A 265 1.89 19.29 -9.42
C ILE A 265 2.22 18.40 -8.22
N ALA A 266 1.71 18.80 -7.08
CA ALA A 266 1.69 17.99 -5.88
C ALA A 266 0.24 17.78 -5.43
N LYS A 267 -0.07 16.56 -4.99
CA LYS A 267 -1.34 16.23 -4.34
C LYS A 267 -1.12 16.29 -2.83
N VAL A 268 -2.00 16.99 -2.12
CA VAL A 268 -2.05 17.01 -0.66
C VAL A 268 -3.43 16.53 -0.23
N SER A 269 -3.48 15.50 0.60
CA SER A 269 -4.70 14.86 1.07
C SER A 269 -4.80 14.93 2.58
N LEU A 270 -5.97 15.33 3.08
CA LEU A 270 -6.32 15.27 4.51
C LEU A 270 -7.04 13.95 4.77
N VAL A 271 -6.66 13.27 5.85
CA VAL A 271 -7.27 12.01 6.27
C VAL A 271 -7.75 12.14 7.71
N GLY A 272 -8.97 11.68 7.97
CA GLY A 272 -9.54 11.65 9.32
C GLY A 272 -11.00 11.18 9.31
N ALA A 273 -11.36 10.28 10.20
CA ALA A 273 -12.72 9.76 10.34
C ALA A 273 -13.73 10.85 10.70
N GLY A 274 -13.31 11.85 11.47
CA GLY A 274 -14.14 12.99 11.90
C GLY A 274 -14.59 13.90 10.75
N MET A 275 -13.91 13.87 9.60
CA MET A 275 -14.27 14.69 8.43
C MET A 275 -15.63 14.30 7.80
N ARG A 276 -16.15 13.11 8.07
CA ARG A 276 -17.46 12.65 7.56
C ARG A 276 -18.64 13.17 8.39
N SER A 277 -18.43 13.52 9.64
CA SER A 277 -19.48 13.84 10.60
C SER A 277 -19.59 15.32 10.98
N GLN A 278 -18.61 16.13 10.63
CA GLN A 278 -18.61 17.56 10.96
C GLN A 278 -18.57 18.41 9.68
N SER A 279 -19.48 19.39 9.63
CA SER A 279 -19.44 20.47 8.65
C SER A 279 -18.30 21.40 9.01
N GLY A 280 -17.20 21.34 8.29
CA GLY A 280 -16.05 22.24 8.44
C GLY A 280 -16.15 23.43 7.54
#